data_92100da2756b49ea8095aa9555504010
#
_entry.id   92100da2756b49ea8095aa9555504010
#
_cell.length_a   1.000
_cell.length_b   1.000
_cell.length_c   1.000
_cell.angle_alpha   90.00
_cell.angle_beta   90.00
_cell.angle_gamma   90.00
#
_symmetry.space_group_name_H-M   'P 1'
#
loop_
_entity.id
_entity.type
_entity.pdbx_description
1 polymer ?
#
loop_
_entity_poly.entity_id
_entity_poly.type
_entity_poly.pdbx_seq_one_letter_code
_entity_poly.pdbx_strand_id
1 'polypeptide(L)'
;MLQRIMNFAKKSLYNGETDEYTCQAGDRLRFFENTSKNGMKYRKYKCTDCSSCKYKKDCTTSSSGRTIQRWVHEDVLETVYNETLNNNEVYKQRRCIVEHPFGTIKRSLGYNFFLRRRQENVDAEVASMFIAYNFKRLLSMFSTEELVTKFEGSVM
;
A
#
# COMPACT_ATOMS: atom_id res chain seq x y z
N MET A 1 9.30 -23.13 4.28
CA MET A 1 8.58 -23.25 5.58
C MET A 1 7.88 -21.95 5.96
N LEU A 2 8.55 -20.80 6.01
CA LEU A 2 7.96 -19.48 6.35
C LEU A 2 6.79 -19.06 5.45
N GLN A 3 6.87 -19.27 4.13
CA GLN A 3 5.81 -18.95 3.17
C GLN A 3 4.51 -19.73 3.45
N ARG A 4 4.62 -20.98 3.90
CA ARG A 4 3.48 -21.84 4.23
C ARG A 4 2.78 -21.36 5.51
N ILE A 5 3.56 -20.94 6.49
CA ILE A 5 3.06 -20.37 7.76
C ILE A 5 2.38 -19.01 7.52
N MET A 6 2.96 -18.15 6.66
CA MET A 6 2.36 -16.87 6.27
C MET A 6 1.05 -17.04 5.51
N ASN A 7 0.94 -18.02 4.61
CA ASN A 7 -0.29 -18.30 3.87
C ASN A 7 -1.39 -18.87 4.79
N PHE A 8 -1.02 -19.60 5.81
CA PHE A 8 -1.96 -20.12 6.80
C PHE A 8 -2.43 -19.02 7.77
N ALA A 9 -1.58 -18.05 8.08
CA ALA A 9 -1.92 -16.90 8.92
C ALA A 9 -2.97 -15.98 8.27
N LYS A 10 -2.92 -15.81 6.94
CA LYS A 10 -3.88 -15.00 6.17
C LYS A 10 -5.31 -15.56 6.10
N LYS A 11 -5.54 -16.78 6.60
CA LYS A 11 -6.85 -17.46 6.52
C LYS A 11 -7.65 -17.42 7.82
N SER A 12 -7.16 -16.75 8.88
CA SER A 12 -7.95 -16.53 10.09
C SER A 12 -8.88 -15.34 9.86
N LEU A 13 -10.19 -15.56 10.00
CA LEU A 13 -11.21 -14.53 9.81
C LEU A 13 -11.46 -13.80 11.13
N TYR A 14 -11.41 -12.48 11.10
CA TYR A 14 -11.78 -11.62 12.22
C TYR A 14 -13.28 -11.35 12.23
N ASN A 15 -13.91 -11.50 13.39
CA ASN A 15 -15.27 -11.08 13.63
C ASN A 15 -15.25 -9.85 14.55
N GLY A 16 -15.63 -8.69 14.00
CA GLY A 16 -15.64 -7.42 14.75
C GLY A 16 -16.75 -7.32 15.80
N GLU A 17 -17.85 -8.08 15.66
CA GLU A 17 -18.96 -8.06 16.63
C GLU A 17 -18.59 -8.81 17.92
N THR A 18 -17.88 -9.94 17.78
CA THR A 18 -17.47 -10.76 18.94
C THR A 18 -16.04 -10.48 19.39
N ASP A 19 -15.30 -9.66 18.63
CA ASP A 19 -13.87 -9.38 18.84
C ASP A 19 -13.02 -10.65 18.96
N GLU A 20 -13.24 -11.59 18.05
CA GLU A 20 -12.57 -12.89 18.00
C GLU A 20 -12.06 -13.20 16.60
N TYR A 21 -11.04 -14.03 16.50
CA TYR A 21 -10.62 -14.66 15.25
C TYR A 21 -11.09 -16.09 15.18
N THR A 22 -11.50 -16.53 14.00
CA THR A 22 -11.75 -17.95 13.73
C THR A 22 -10.57 -18.51 12.93
N CYS A 23 -9.96 -19.60 13.40
CA CYS A 23 -8.87 -20.28 12.72
C CYS A 23 -9.37 -21.22 11.63
N GLN A 24 -8.47 -21.79 10.83
CA GLN A 24 -8.83 -22.73 9.75
C GLN A 24 -9.43 -24.05 10.26
N ALA A 25 -9.17 -24.41 11.51
CA ALA A 25 -9.77 -25.59 12.13
C ALA A 25 -11.19 -25.33 12.68
N GLY A 26 -11.65 -24.07 12.63
CA GLY A 26 -12.92 -23.65 13.20
C GLY A 26 -12.84 -23.20 14.66
N ASP A 27 -11.66 -23.29 15.28
CA ASP A 27 -11.49 -22.87 16.69
C ASP A 27 -11.41 -21.35 16.78
N ARG A 28 -11.80 -20.80 17.94
CA ARG A 28 -11.81 -19.37 18.21
C ARG A 28 -10.53 -18.94 18.90
N LEU A 29 -9.96 -17.81 18.44
CA LEU A 29 -8.89 -17.11 19.13
C LEU A 29 -9.52 -15.90 19.82
N ARG A 30 -9.49 -15.91 21.14
CA ARG A 30 -10.06 -14.85 21.99
C ARG A 30 -9.00 -13.83 22.36
N PHE A 31 -9.46 -12.62 22.64
CA PHE A 31 -8.61 -11.58 23.20
C PHE A 31 -7.91 -12.10 24.48
N PHE A 32 -6.62 -11.86 24.54
CA PHE A 32 -5.77 -12.31 25.63
C PHE A 32 -5.09 -11.15 26.38
N GLU A 33 -4.41 -10.26 25.64
CA GLU A 33 -3.71 -9.12 26.22
C GLU A 33 -3.48 -7.98 25.22
N ASN A 34 -3.22 -6.77 25.74
CA ASN A 34 -2.71 -5.66 24.97
C ASN A 34 -1.19 -5.64 25.00
N THR A 35 -0.56 -5.29 23.90
CA THR A 35 0.89 -5.13 23.79
C THR A 35 1.24 -3.90 22.99
N SER A 36 2.44 -3.36 23.21
CA SER A 36 2.97 -2.24 22.43
C SER A 36 4.30 -2.65 21.81
N LYS A 37 4.50 -2.28 20.54
CA LYS A 37 5.74 -2.50 19.82
C LYS A 37 6.05 -1.30 18.95
N ASN A 38 7.23 -0.70 19.10
CA ASN A 38 7.65 0.49 18.37
C ASN A 38 6.63 1.66 18.46
N GLY A 39 6.04 1.90 19.63
CA GLY A 39 5.04 2.95 19.85
C GLY A 39 3.62 2.61 19.35
N MET A 40 3.43 1.51 18.63
CA MET A 40 2.13 1.07 18.16
C MET A 40 1.48 0.09 19.12
N LYS A 41 0.16 0.25 19.32
CA LYS A 41 -0.64 -0.62 20.22
C LYS A 41 -1.25 -1.77 19.43
N TYR A 42 -1.16 -2.97 19.98
CA TYR A 42 -1.70 -4.19 19.40
C TYR A 42 -2.55 -4.93 20.44
N ARG A 43 -3.60 -5.59 19.94
CA ARG A 43 -4.39 -6.55 20.68
C ARG A 43 -3.93 -7.96 20.29
N LYS A 44 -3.68 -8.82 21.28
CA LYS A 44 -3.29 -10.21 21.04
C LYS A 44 -4.47 -11.13 21.28
N TYR A 45 -4.63 -12.07 20.35
CA TYR A 45 -5.67 -13.11 20.40
C TYR A 45 -5.00 -14.46 20.41
N LYS A 46 -5.46 -15.35 21.29
CA LYS A 46 -4.86 -16.68 21.49
C LYS A 46 -5.90 -17.77 21.35
N CYS A 47 -5.53 -18.87 20.70
CA CYS A 47 -6.31 -20.09 20.64
C CYS A 47 -6.04 -20.94 21.86
N THR A 48 -7.08 -21.50 22.48
CA THR A 48 -7.01 -22.37 23.65
C THR A 48 -6.77 -23.83 23.28
N ASP A 49 -7.36 -24.30 22.17
CA ASP A 49 -7.48 -25.72 21.83
C ASP A 49 -6.48 -26.19 20.75
N CYS A 50 -5.35 -25.49 20.63
CA CYS A 50 -4.32 -25.84 19.65
C CYS A 50 -3.51 -27.11 19.97
N SER A 51 -3.61 -27.67 21.18
CA SER A 51 -2.82 -28.83 21.58
C SER A 51 -3.17 -30.10 20.80
N SER A 52 -4.44 -30.32 20.55
CA SER A 52 -5.00 -31.49 19.83
C SER A 52 -5.30 -31.21 18.35
N CYS A 53 -4.98 -30.01 17.86
CA CYS A 53 -5.34 -29.60 16.50
C CYS A 53 -4.52 -30.32 15.44
N LYS A 54 -5.21 -30.94 14.47
CA LYS A 54 -4.59 -31.66 13.32
C LYS A 54 -3.73 -30.78 12.42
N TYR A 55 -3.99 -29.48 12.39
CA TYR A 55 -3.27 -28.48 11.59
C TYR A 55 -2.14 -27.80 12.34
N LYS A 56 -1.85 -28.18 13.59
CA LYS A 56 -0.86 -27.50 14.45
C LYS A 56 0.49 -27.36 13.78
N LYS A 57 0.99 -28.43 13.14
CA LYS A 57 2.31 -28.46 12.48
C LYS A 57 2.44 -27.45 11.33
N ASP A 58 1.35 -27.21 10.62
CA ASP A 58 1.31 -26.26 9.48
C ASP A 58 0.92 -24.84 9.93
N CYS A 59 0.35 -24.69 11.12
CA CYS A 59 -0.18 -23.45 11.64
C CYS A 59 0.81 -22.67 12.51
N THR A 60 1.48 -23.34 13.45
CA THR A 60 2.37 -22.68 14.41
C THR A 60 3.44 -23.61 14.93
N THR A 61 4.64 -23.07 15.14
CA THR A 61 5.74 -23.77 15.81
C THR A 61 5.69 -23.61 17.32
N SER A 62 4.81 -22.74 17.85
CA SER A 62 4.68 -22.47 19.28
C SER A 62 4.04 -23.65 20.01
N SER A 63 4.63 -24.05 21.12
CA SER A 63 4.06 -25.05 22.04
C SER A 63 2.75 -24.57 22.67
N SER A 64 2.63 -23.27 22.94
CA SER A 64 1.47 -22.64 23.60
C SER A 64 0.31 -22.31 22.66
N GLY A 65 0.39 -22.69 21.37
CA GLY A 65 -0.65 -22.48 20.38
C GLY A 65 -0.51 -21.22 19.54
N ARG A 66 -1.49 -20.99 18.67
CA ARG A 66 -1.52 -19.84 17.74
C ARG A 66 -1.84 -18.55 18.47
N THR A 67 -1.04 -17.52 18.23
CA THR A 67 -1.31 -16.15 18.67
C THR A 67 -1.33 -15.22 17.43
N ILE A 68 -2.32 -14.35 17.35
CA ILE A 68 -2.46 -13.29 16.33
C ILE A 68 -2.34 -11.95 17.04
N GLN A 69 -1.60 -11.03 16.44
CA GLN A 69 -1.53 -9.63 16.87
C GLN A 69 -2.29 -8.78 15.86
N ARG A 70 -3.29 -8.04 16.34
CA ARG A 70 -4.06 -7.08 15.55
C ARG A 70 -3.70 -5.67 15.98
N TRP A 71 -3.31 -4.83 15.05
CA TRP A 71 -3.13 -3.41 15.33
C TRP A 71 -4.47 -2.77 15.70
N VAL A 72 -4.46 -1.78 16.62
CA VAL A 72 -5.70 -1.15 17.10
C VAL A 72 -6.48 -0.46 15.96
N HIS A 73 -5.79 -0.01 14.91
CA HIS A 73 -6.40 0.62 13.73
C HIS A 73 -6.32 -0.28 12.48
N GLU A 74 -6.34 -1.60 12.65
CA GLU A 74 -6.32 -2.57 11.54
C GLU A 74 -7.56 -2.47 10.64
N ASP A 75 -8.69 -2.05 11.19
CA ASP A 75 -9.93 -1.77 10.48
C ASP A 75 -9.75 -0.77 9.33
N VAL A 76 -8.95 0.28 9.55
CA VAL A 76 -8.61 1.26 8.52
C VAL A 76 -7.84 0.60 7.37
N LEU A 77 -6.86 -0.26 7.69
CA LEU A 77 -6.10 -0.98 6.68
C LEU A 77 -6.96 -1.98 5.89
N GLU A 78 -7.86 -2.67 6.59
CA GLU A 78 -8.82 -3.60 5.96
C GLU A 78 -9.78 -2.86 5.01
N THR A 79 -10.28 -1.68 5.41
CA THR A 79 -11.12 -0.83 4.56
C THR A 79 -10.37 -0.40 3.31
N VAL A 80 -9.17 0.18 3.45
CA VAL A 80 -8.32 0.59 2.31
C VAL A 80 -7.99 -0.58 1.40
N TYR A 81 -7.71 -1.76 1.96
CA TYR A 81 -7.44 -2.97 1.18
C TYR A 81 -8.66 -3.39 0.35
N ASN A 82 -9.84 -3.43 0.96
CA ASN A 82 -11.08 -3.79 0.27
C ASN A 82 -11.45 -2.77 -0.81
N GLU A 83 -11.32 -1.47 -0.52
CA GLU A 83 -11.52 -0.42 -1.51
C GLU A 83 -10.54 -0.53 -2.68
N THR A 84 -9.28 -0.87 -2.40
CA THR A 84 -8.26 -1.09 -3.44
C THR A 84 -8.62 -2.25 -4.35
N LEU A 85 -9.10 -3.37 -3.80
CA LEU A 85 -9.53 -4.53 -4.56
C LEU A 85 -10.76 -4.22 -5.44
N ASN A 86 -11.73 -3.51 -4.87
CA ASN A 86 -12.97 -3.14 -5.57
C ASN A 86 -12.74 -2.09 -6.66
N ASN A 87 -11.72 -1.24 -6.52
CA ASN A 87 -11.39 -0.15 -7.43
C ASN A 87 -10.09 -0.38 -8.20
N ASN A 88 -9.77 -1.62 -8.57
CA ASN A 88 -8.52 -1.99 -9.22
C ASN A 88 -8.21 -1.17 -10.48
N GLU A 89 -9.23 -0.82 -11.29
CA GLU A 89 -9.05 -0.01 -12.49
C GLU A 89 -8.60 1.42 -12.16
N VAL A 90 -9.14 2.03 -11.10
CA VAL A 90 -8.71 3.34 -10.60
C VAL A 90 -7.24 3.30 -10.15
N TYR A 91 -6.83 2.22 -9.49
CA TYR A 91 -5.43 2.01 -9.09
C TYR A 91 -4.49 1.84 -10.28
N LYS A 92 -4.92 1.15 -11.33
CA LYS A 92 -4.15 1.05 -12.59
C LYS A 92 -3.99 2.42 -13.25
N GLN A 93 -5.07 3.22 -13.32
CA GLN A 93 -5.03 4.57 -13.84
C GLN A 93 -4.10 5.47 -13.01
N ARG A 94 -4.15 5.39 -11.68
CA ARG A 94 -3.25 6.12 -10.79
C ARG A 94 -1.78 5.84 -11.12
N ARG A 95 -1.43 4.57 -11.37
CA ARG A 95 -0.07 4.20 -11.78
C ARG A 95 0.39 4.92 -13.03
N CYS A 96 -0.47 5.01 -14.05
CA CYS A 96 -0.17 5.74 -15.27
C CYS A 96 -0.08 7.26 -15.05
N ILE A 97 -0.99 7.83 -14.26
CA ILE A 97 -1.09 9.28 -14.05
C ILE A 97 0.00 9.80 -13.12
N VAL A 98 0.31 9.08 -12.03
CA VAL A 98 1.23 9.54 -10.99
C VAL A 98 2.65 9.00 -11.19
N GLU A 99 2.81 7.69 -11.38
CA GLU A 99 4.14 7.06 -11.40
C GLU A 99 4.89 7.32 -12.72
N HIS A 100 4.19 7.39 -13.84
CA HIS A 100 4.80 7.62 -15.15
C HIS A 100 5.52 8.99 -15.25
N PRO A 101 4.94 10.12 -14.82
CA PRO A 101 5.64 11.39 -14.80
C PRO A 101 6.93 11.35 -13.98
N PHE A 102 6.86 10.83 -12.75
CA PHE A 102 8.03 10.71 -11.88
C PHE A 102 9.11 9.78 -12.44
N GLY A 103 8.70 8.67 -13.06
CA GLY A 103 9.61 7.76 -13.75
C GLY A 103 10.35 8.46 -14.90
N THR A 104 9.65 9.25 -15.70
CA THR A 104 10.23 10.02 -16.80
C THR A 104 11.15 11.12 -16.30
N ILE A 105 10.73 11.89 -15.29
CA ILE A 105 11.53 12.96 -14.68
C ILE A 105 12.84 12.39 -14.14
N LYS A 106 12.78 11.30 -13.38
CA LYS A 106 13.97 10.69 -12.77
C LYS A 106 14.89 10.01 -13.79
N ARG A 107 14.33 9.17 -14.69
CA ARG A 107 15.13 8.33 -15.58
C ARG A 107 15.49 9.01 -16.89
N SER A 108 14.55 9.70 -17.53
CA SER A 108 14.73 10.30 -18.86
C SER A 108 15.29 11.72 -18.79
N LEU A 109 14.90 12.50 -17.76
CA LEU A 109 15.39 13.86 -17.57
C LEU A 109 16.53 13.94 -16.55
N GLY A 110 16.86 12.85 -15.86
CA GLY A 110 18.03 12.76 -14.96
C GLY A 110 17.87 13.44 -13.59
N TYR A 111 16.66 13.86 -13.22
CA TYR A 111 16.41 14.53 -11.94
C TYR A 111 16.26 13.52 -10.80
N ASN A 112 17.38 13.02 -10.27
CA ASN A 112 17.41 12.03 -9.19
C ASN A 112 17.50 12.64 -7.78
N PHE A 113 17.82 13.91 -7.66
CA PHE A 113 17.98 14.64 -6.41
C PHE A 113 17.64 16.12 -6.63
N PHE A 114 17.31 16.82 -5.53
CA PHE A 114 17.06 18.25 -5.57
C PHE A 114 18.38 19.02 -5.43
N LEU A 115 18.54 20.05 -6.25
CA LEU A 115 19.70 20.95 -6.21
C LEU A 115 19.55 22.04 -5.15
N ARG A 116 18.30 22.34 -4.79
CA ARG A 116 17.97 23.44 -3.88
C ARG A 116 17.57 22.93 -2.50
N ARG A 117 17.73 23.80 -1.49
CA ARG A 117 17.26 23.58 -0.12
C ARG A 117 16.13 24.55 0.19
N ARG A 118 15.35 24.25 1.24
CA ARG A 118 14.10 24.92 1.67
C ARG A 118 12.93 24.63 0.74
N GLN A 119 11.76 24.51 1.36
CA GLN A 119 10.54 24.10 0.70
C GLN A 119 10.22 24.92 -0.54
N GLU A 120 10.22 26.25 -0.42
CA GLU A 120 9.88 27.18 -1.52
C GLU A 120 10.76 26.98 -2.77
N ASN A 121 12.05 26.78 -2.56
CA ASN A 121 12.99 26.57 -3.67
C ASN A 121 12.84 25.19 -4.30
N VAL A 122 12.54 24.16 -3.48
CA VAL A 122 12.27 22.81 -3.97
C VAL A 122 10.96 22.78 -4.75
N ASP A 123 9.93 23.48 -4.31
CA ASP A 123 8.65 23.58 -5.02
C ASP A 123 8.83 24.22 -6.41
N ALA A 124 9.63 25.28 -6.52
CA ALA A 124 9.95 25.91 -7.81
C ALA A 124 10.76 24.96 -8.72
N GLU A 125 11.69 24.18 -8.15
CA GLU A 125 12.47 23.18 -8.88
C GLU A 125 11.56 22.06 -9.40
N VAL A 126 10.66 21.54 -8.56
CA VAL A 126 9.65 20.52 -8.94
C VAL A 126 8.74 21.07 -10.05
N ALA A 127 8.24 22.29 -9.92
CA ALA A 127 7.41 22.90 -10.95
C ALA A 127 8.14 22.97 -12.32
N SER A 128 9.43 23.34 -12.31
CA SER A 128 10.24 23.37 -13.52
C SER A 128 10.44 21.99 -14.14
N MET A 129 10.61 20.94 -13.32
CA MET A 129 10.69 19.55 -13.79
C MET A 129 9.39 19.10 -14.47
N PHE A 130 8.23 19.46 -13.92
CA PHE A 130 6.94 19.15 -14.51
C PHE A 130 6.67 19.95 -15.80
N ILE A 131 7.12 21.20 -15.89
CA ILE A 131 7.07 21.98 -17.14
C ILE A 131 7.88 21.27 -18.24
N ALA A 132 9.11 20.87 -17.95
CA ALA A 132 9.94 20.13 -18.90
C ALA A 132 9.32 18.79 -19.31
N TYR A 133 8.73 18.05 -18.35
CA TYR A 133 8.00 16.84 -18.64
C TYR A 133 6.81 17.08 -19.57
N ASN A 134 5.96 18.07 -19.26
CA ASN A 134 4.78 18.39 -20.05
C ASN A 134 5.17 18.85 -21.45
N PHE A 135 6.22 19.66 -21.57
CA PHE A 135 6.73 20.09 -22.89
C PHE A 135 7.23 18.91 -23.72
N LYS A 136 7.99 17.99 -23.11
CA LYS A 136 8.40 16.75 -23.78
C LYS A 136 7.19 15.91 -24.24
N ARG A 137 6.14 15.86 -23.45
CA ARG A 137 4.88 15.17 -23.80
C ARG A 137 4.20 15.83 -24.99
N LEU A 138 4.11 17.17 -25.01
CA LEU A 138 3.53 17.91 -26.14
C LEU A 138 4.30 17.63 -27.43
N LEU A 139 5.63 17.69 -27.42
CA LEU A 139 6.48 17.36 -28.57
C LEU A 139 6.38 15.90 -29.03
N SER A 140 5.97 14.98 -28.14
CA SER A 140 5.72 13.58 -28.53
C SER A 140 4.32 13.32 -29.11
N MET A 141 3.38 14.24 -28.88
CA MET A 141 1.97 14.10 -29.32
C MET A 141 1.66 14.91 -30.56
N PHE A 142 2.36 16.02 -30.77
CA PHE A 142 2.13 16.96 -31.86
C PHE A 142 3.45 17.27 -32.58
N SER A 143 3.38 17.53 -33.88
CA SER A 143 4.52 18.10 -34.62
C SER A 143 4.78 19.55 -34.19
N THR A 144 6.00 20.04 -34.43
CA THR A 144 6.36 21.41 -34.08
C THR A 144 5.47 22.43 -34.80
N GLU A 145 5.10 22.16 -36.06
CA GLU A 145 4.23 23.01 -36.89
C GLU A 145 2.82 23.08 -36.31
N GLU A 146 2.25 21.93 -35.89
CA GLU A 146 0.93 21.89 -35.24
C GLU A 146 0.91 22.67 -33.92
N LEU A 147 1.98 22.59 -33.14
CA LEU A 147 2.09 23.35 -31.89
C LEU A 147 2.12 24.84 -32.14
N VAL A 148 2.95 25.31 -33.09
CA VAL A 148 3.04 26.74 -33.45
C VAL A 148 1.65 27.25 -33.89
N THR A 149 0.98 26.56 -34.79
CA THR A 149 -0.37 26.95 -35.28
C THR A 149 -1.39 27.04 -34.12
N LYS A 150 -1.35 26.07 -33.17
CA LYS A 150 -2.27 26.09 -32.03
C LYS A 150 -2.00 27.27 -31.09
N PHE A 151 -0.73 27.62 -30.86
CA PHE A 151 -0.37 28.75 -30.01
C PHE A 151 -0.72 30.08 -30.66
N GLU A 152 -0.50 30.26 -31.96
CA GLU A 152 -0.90 31.47 -32.71
C GLU A 152 -2.40 31.67 -32.69
N GLY A 153 -3.20 30.61 -32.84
CA GLY A 153 -4.66 30.69 -32.76
C GLY A 153 -5.23 30.92 -31.36
N SER A 154 -4.42 30.82 -30.31
CA SER A 154 -4.86 31.06 -28.93
C SER A 154 -4.58 32.49 -28.44
N VAL A 155 -3.95 33.32 -29.23
CA VAL A 155 -3.55 34.72 -28.89
C VAL A 155 -4.53 35.75 -29.47
N MET A 156 -5.54 35.30 -30.21
CA MET A 156 -6.66 36.13 -30.66
C MET A 156 -7.86 35.96 -29.73
#